data_2f3a1e18b8281d32fa31c432030ae093
#
_entry.id   2f3a1e18b8281d32fa31c432030ae093
#
_cell.length_a   1.000
_cell.length_b   1.000
_cell.length_c   1.000
_cell.angle_alpha   90.00
_cell.angle_beta   90.00
_cell.angle_gamma   90.00
#
_symmetry.space_group_name_H-M   'P 1'
#
loop_
_entity.id
_entity.type
_entity.pdbx_description
1 polymer ?
#
loop_
_entity_poly.entity_id
_entity_poly.type
_entity_poly.pdbx_seq_one_letter_code
_entity_poly.pdbx_strand_id
1 'polypeptide(L)' 'MESINLNWLRQARRQRNLTVDHVAEMVGKDRTTIWRYENGITPLTVEMLFRLLDIYQLSIMDVLVKEGGDGH' A
#
# COMPACT_ATOMS: atom_id res chain seq x y z
N MET A 1 18.72 2.94 -5.59
CA MET A 1 17.93 1.74 -5.35
C MET A 1 16.47 2.13 -5.15
N GLU A 2 15.60 1.43 -5.82
CA GLU A 2 14.18 1.71 -5.70
C GLU A 2 13.57 0.93 -4.55
N SER A 3 12.62 1.54 -3.91
CA SER A 3 11.88 0.88 -2.86
C SER A 3 10.43 1.37 -2.91
N ILE A 4 9.58 0.65 -2.20
CA ILE A 4 8.18 1.03 -2.10
C ILE A 4 8.02 1.91 -0.87
N ASN A 5 7.50 3.10 -1.09
CA ASN A 5 7.23 4.02 0.00
C ASN A 5 5.95 3.59 0.70
N LEU A 6 6.09 3.06 1.92
CA LEU A 6 4.94 2.52 2.64
C LEU A 6 3.94 3.59 3.07
N ASN A 7 4.34 4.86 3.04
CA ASN A 7 3.42 5.93 3.38
C ASN A 7 2.24 5.99 2.41
N TRP A 8 2.43 5.53 1.17
CA TRP A 8 1.34 5.58 0.20
C TRP A 8 0.17 4.70 0.60
N LEU A 9 0.44 3.60 1.31
CA LEU A 9 -0.63 2.70 1.72
C LEU A 9 -1.68 3.44 2.54
N ARG A 10 -1.23 4.16 3.56
CA ARG A 10 -2.15 4.88 4.43
C ARG A 10 -2.80 6.04 3.69
N GLN A 11 -2.01 6.76 2.90
CA GLN A 11 -2.55 7.90 2.17
C GLN A 11 -3.58 7.48 1.15
N ALA A 12 -3.30 6.42 0.39
CA ALA A 12 -4.24 5.92 -0.61
C ALA A 12 -5.53 5.46 0.05
N ARG A 13 -5.41 4.77 1.18
CA ARG A 13 -6.59 4.32 1.91
C ARG A 13 -7.45 5.50 2.33
N ARG A 14 -6.80 6.52 2.90
CA ARG A 14 -7.53 7.70 3.38
C ARG A 14 -8.15 8.48 2.23
N GLN A 15 -7.46 8.58 1.11
CA GLN A 15 -8.00 9.28 -0.05
C GLN A 15 -9.22 8.59 -0.61
N ARG A 16 -9.35 7.28 -0.40
CA ARG A 16 -10.52 6.52 -0.83
C ARG A 16 -11.56 6.42 0.28
N ASN A 17 -11.32 7.07 1.42
CA ASN A 17 -12.24 7.04 2.57
C ASN A 17 -12.49 5.63 3.07
N LEU A 18 -11.44 4.81 3.08
CA LEU A 18 -11.53 3.44 3.55
C LEU A 18 -10.91 3.30 4.92
N THR A 19 -11.54 2.49 5.76
CA THR A 19 -10.97 2.15 7.06
C THR A 19 -10.07 0.94 6.94
N VAL A 20 -9.20 0.76 7.93
CA VAL A 20 -8.35 -0.42 7.99
C VAL A 20 -9.21 -1.69 7.99
N ASP A 21 -10.32 -1.66 8.76
CA ASP A 21 -11.21 -2.81 8.84
C ASP A 21 -11.80 -3.16 7.48
N HIS A 22 -12.19 -2.15 6.72
CA HIS A 22 -12.81 -2.38 5.42
C HIS A 22 -11.80 -2.99 4.44
N VAL A 23 -10.58 -2.44 4.42
CA VAL A 23 -9.54 -2.98 3.55
C VAL A 23 -9.20 -4.41 3.94
N ALA A 24 -9.10 -4.68 5.24
CA ALA A 24 -8.81 -6.03 5.72
C ALA A 24 -9.86 -7.01 5.23
N GLU A 25 -11.13 -6.62 5.30
CA GLU A 25 -12.22 -7.46 4.82
C GLU A 25 -12.09 -7.72 3.32
N MET A 26 -11.74 -6.70 2.56
CA MET A 26 -11.64 -6.84 1.11
C MET A 26 -10.53 -7.79 0.69
N VAL A 27 -9.45 -7.88 1.45
CA VAL A 27 -8.34 -8.76 1.10
C VAL A 27 -8.36 -10.07 1.90
N GLY A 28 -9.37 -10.27 2.73
CA GLY A 28 -9.50 -11.52 3.49
C GLY A 28 -8.51 -11.65 4.63
N LYS A 29 -8.10 -10.54 5.22
CA LYS A 29 -7.17 -10.53 6.35
C LYS A 29 -7.81 -9.80 7.52
N ASP A 30 -7.15 -9.82 8.68
CA ASP A 30 -7.66 -9.06 9.81
C ASP A 30 -7.04 -7.65 9.80
N ARG A 31 -7.61 -6.78 10.65
CA ARG A 31 -7.17 -5.40 10.69
C ARG A 31 -5.72 -5.27 11.15
N THR A 32 -5.27 -6.15 12.02
CA THR A 32 -3.91 -6.10 12.52
C THR A 32 -2.92 -6.32 11.39
N THR A 33 -3.25 -7.22 10.46
CA THR A 33 -2.38 -7.48 9.31
C THR A 33 -2.21 -6.22 8.46
N ILE A 34 -3.30 -5.53 8.19
CA ILE A 34 -3.22 -4.29 7.39
C ILE A 34 -2.43 -3.22 8.13
N TRP A 35 -2.67 -3.09 9.42
CA TRP A 35 -1.93 -2.14 10.23
C TRP A 35 -0.43 -2.42 10.18
N ARG A 36 -0.05 -3.68 10.25
CA ARG A 36 1.36 -4.06 10.21
C ARG A 36 1.99 -3.72 8.86
N TYR A 37 1.24 -3.93 7.78
CA TYR A 37 1.74 -3.52 6.46
C TYR A 37 1.97 -2.01 6.42
N GLU A 38 1.02 -1.23 6.90
CA GLU A 38 1.12 0.22 6.84
C GLU A 38 2.25 0.76 7.71
N ASN A 39 2.62 0.03 8.74
CA ASN A 39 3.68 0.46 9.64
C ASN A 39 5.02 -0.24 9.38
N GLY A 40 5.10 -1.00 8.30
CA GLY A 40 6.36 -1.61 7.90
C GLY A 40 6.84 -2.74 8.80
N ILE A 41 5.94 -3.29 9.62
CA ILE A 41 6.30 -4.37 10.53
C ILE A 41 6.33 -5.71 9.81
N THR A 42 5.35 -5.94 8.93
CA THR A 42 5.27 -7.15 8.12
C THR A 42 5.58 -6.79 6.68
N PRO A 43 6.52 -7.51 6.05
CA PRO A 43 6.85 -7.22 4.65
C PRO A 43 5.64 -7.42 3.74
N LEU A 44 5.48 -6.51 2.81
CA LEU A 44 4.39 -6.56 1.85
C LEU A 44 4.78 -7.50 0.72
N THR A 45 4.01 -8.57 0.54
CA THR A 45 4.26 -9.49 -0.57
C THR A 45 3.84 -8.86 -1.88
N VAL A 46 4.40 -9.37 -2.98
CA VAL A 46 4.02 -8.87 -4.30
C VAL A 46 2.54 -9.09 -4.55
N GLU A 47 2.03 -10.25 -4.16
CA GLU A 47 0.63 -10.55 -4.35
C GLU A 47 -0.26 -9.57 -3.59
N MET A 48 0.08 -9.29 -2.33
CA MET A 48 -0.71 -8.36 -1.53
C MET A 48 -0.58 -6.95 -2.07
N LEU A 49 0.60 -6.58 -2.54
CA LEU A 49 0.80 -5.28 -3.16
C LEU A 49 -0.18 -5.05 -4.30
N PHE A 50 -0.28 -6.03 -5.22
CA PHE A 50 -1.17 -5.86 -6.35
C PHE A 50 -2.63 -5.86 -5.94
N ARG A 51 -2.99 -6.62 -4.90
CA ARG A 51 -4.36 -6.57 -4.39
C ARG A 51 -4.70 -5.18 -3.86
N LEU A 52 -3.78 -4.58 -3.12
CA LEU A 52 -4.01 -3.25 -2.57
C LEU A 52 -4.04 -2.20 -3.67
N LEU A 53 -3.17 -2.32 -4.66
CA LEU A 53 -3.19 -1.41 -5.79
C LEU A 53 -4.55 -1.45 -6.49
N ASP A 54 -5.10 -2.64 -6.65
CA ASP A 54 -6.40 -2.79 -7.29
C ASP A 54 -7.49 -2.11 -6.46
N ILE A 55 -7.46 -2.32 -5.16
CA ILE A 55 -8.46 -1.71 -4.27
C ILE A 55 -8.37 -0.19 -4.32
N TYR A 56 -7.17 0.34 -4.34
CA TYR A 56 -6.96 1.79 -4.32
C TYR A 56 -6.95 2.38 -5.73
N GLN A 57 -7.10 1.56 -6.75
CA GLN A 57 -7.14 1.99 -8.15
C GLN A 57 -5.87 2.74 -8.55
N LEU A 58 -4.72 2.17 -8.17
CA LEU A 58 -3.41 2.71 -8.48
C LEU A 58 -2.63 1.73 -9.31
N SER A 59 -1.67 2.24 -10.08
CA SER A 59 -0.73 1.38 -10.79
C SER A 59 0.55 1.27 -9.99
N ILE A 60 1.37 0.28 -10.34
CA ILE A 60 2.65 0.11 -9.66
C ILE A 60 3.53 1.35 -9.84
N MET A 61 3.38 2.05 -10.97
CA MET A 61 4.15 3.25 -11.21
C MET A 61 3.80 4.38 -10.25
N ASP A 62 2.59 4.36 -9.73
CA ASP A 62 2.15 5.41 -8.82
C ASP A 62 2.81 5.30 -7.45
N VAL A 63 3.28 4.10 -7.09
CA VAL A 63 3.74 3.86 -5.72
C VAL A 63 5.25 3.65 -5.63
N LEU A 64 5.94 3.52 -6.74
CA LEU A 64 7.38 3.38 -6.68
C LEU A 64 8.02 4.70 -6.31
N VAL A 65 8.97 4.62 -5.38
CA VAL A 65 9.73 5.80 -5.00
C VAL A 65 10.72 6.11 -6.12
N LYS A 66 10.70 7.35 -6.56
CA LYS A 66 11.62 7.78 -7.61
C LYS A 66 12.83 8.40 -6.95
N GLU A 67 13.81 7.56 -6.68
CA GLU A 67 15.01 8.00 -6.03
C GLU A 67 15.78 8.94 -6.94
N GLY A 68 16.43 9.89 -6.33
CA GLY A 68 17.17 10.85 -7.09
C GLY A 68 16.30 11.81 -7.84
N GLY A 69 15.10 11.76 -7.49
CA GLY A 69 14.18 12.60 -8.17
C GLY A 69 14.09 12.29 -9.61
N ASP A 70 14.30 11.69 -9.83
CA ASP A 70 14.18 11.55 -10.94
C ASP A 70 14.40 12.31 -11.92
N GLY A 71 14.67 12.52 -11.84
CA GLY A 71 14.96 13.36 -12.62
C GLY A 71 15.65 13.28 -13.66
N HIS A 72 15.78 13.06 -13.55
CA HIS A 72 16.47 13.09 -14.18
C HIS A 72 16.49 13.19 -14.59
#